data_f332185b1b09f6cc33c17fc04f914e7d
#
_entry.id   f332185b1b09f6cc33c17fc04f914e7d
#
_cell.length_a   1.000
_cell.length_b   1.000
_cell.length_c   1.000
_cell.angle_alpha   90.00
_cell.angle_beta   90.00
_cell.angle_gamma   90.00
#
_symmetry.space_group_name_H-M   'P 1'
#
loop_
_entity.id
_entity.type
_entity.pdbx_description
1 polymer ?
#
loop_
_entity_poly.entity_id
_entity_poly.type
_entity_poly.pdbx_seq_one_letter_code
_entity_poly.pdbx_strand_id
1 'polypeptide(L)' 'MTDNEWPEPMTEQPSEGELMEMLFDRCDARATDGCEPIEADGVCEHGYPSWPIFLSMI' A
#
# COMPACT_ATOMS: atom_id res chain seq x y z
N MET A 1 4.28 13.91 14.66
CA MET A 1 4.91 13.21 14.11
C MET A 1 4.49 11.97 13.91
N THR A 2 4.53 11.39 12.92
CA THR A 2 4.09 10.29 12.78
C THR A 2 5.00 9.34 12.79
N ASP A 3 4.93 8.39 13.38
CA ASP A 3 5.75 7.43 13.38
C ASP A 3 5.28 6.47 12.55
N ASN A 4 5.72 6.29 11.43
CA ASN A 4 5.38 5.32 10.55
C ASN A 4 6.07 4.11 10.94
N GLU A 5 5.47 3.21 11.61
CA GLU A 5 6.11 2.04 12.08
C GLU A 5 6.07 0.93 11.09
N TRP A 6 5.74 1.16 9.85
CA TRP A 6 5.70 0.13 8.84
C TRP A 6 7.10 -0.21 8.36
N PRO A 7 7.36 -1.43 7.93
CA PRO A 7 8.66 -1.79 7.38
C PRO A 7 8.89 -1.05 6.07
N GLU A 8 10.13 -0.98 5.66
CA GLU A 8 10.46 -0.26 4.46
C GLU A 8 9.95 -1.01 3.25
N PRO A 9 9.50 -0.32 2.21
CA PRO A 9 8.99 -1.00 1.04
C PRO A 9 10.06 -1.84 0.34
N MET A 10 9.64 -2.94 -0.23
CA MET A 10 10.54 -3.82 -0.93
C MET A 10 10.40 -3.65 -2.45
N THR A 11 9.48 -2.84 -2.92
CA THR A 11 9.28 -2.63 -4.34
C THR A 11 9.29 -1.14 -4.60
N GLU A 12 9.33 -0.76 -5.86
CA GLU A 12 9.32 0.64 -6.18
C GLU A 12 7.95 1.23 -5.98
N GLN A 13 7.91 2.48 -5.60
CA GLN A 13 6.64 3.15 -5.38
C GLN A 13 5.89 3.26 -6.69
N PRO A 14 4.60 2.92 -6.73
CA PRO A 14 3.82 3.04 -7.95
C PRO A 14 3.65 4.50 -8.35
N SER A 15 3.29 4.71 -9.59
CA SER A 15 3.07 6.07 -10.06
C SER A 15 1.81 6.63 -9.41
N GLU A 16 1.65 7.94 -9.53
CA GLU A 16 0.51 8.59 -8.93
C GLU A 16 -0.78 8.04 -9.53
N GLY A 17 -0.78 7.76 -10.83
CA GLY A 17 -1.97 7.19 -11.46
C GLY A 17 -2.31 5.83 -10.90
N GLU A 18 -1.30 5.01 -10.64
CA GLU A 18 -1.55 3.70 -10.08
C GLU A 18 -2.04 3.81 -8.64
N LEU A 19 -1.52 4.76 -7.89
CA LEU A 19 -1.98 4.95 -6.52
C LEU A 19 -3.44 5.39 -6.51
N MET A 20 -3.83 6.23 -7.45
CA MET A 20 -5.20 6.66 -7.52
C MET A 20 -6.11 5.50 -7.87
N GLU A 21 -5.65 4.60 -8.73
CA GLU A 21 -6.46 3.45 -9.07
C GLU A 21 -6.62 2.53 -7.88
N MET A 22 -5.61 2.41 -7.03
CA MET A 22 -5.74 1.60 -5.84
C MET A 22 -6.79 2.18 -4.90
N LEU A 23 -6.88 3.51 -4.83
CA LEU A 23 -7.89 4.12 -3.99
C LEU A 23 -9.28 3.98 -4.58
N PHE A 24 -9.35 3.96 -5.92
CA PHE A 24 -10.62 3.87 -6.58
C PHE A 24 -11.13 2.46 -6.47
N ASP A 25 -10.30 1.45 -6.73
CA ASP A 25 -10.66 0.07 -6.68
C ASP A 25 -10.03 -0.52 -5.45
N ARG A 26 -10.70 -0.43 -4.33
CA ARG A 26 -10.10 -0.77 -3.07
C ARG A 26 -9.80 -2.24 -2.88
N CYS A 27 -10.26 -3.07 -3.77
CA CYS A 27 -10.00 -4.48 -3.66
C CYS A 27 -8.80 -4.92 -4.47
N ASP A 28 -8.11 -4.00 -5.11
CA ASP A 28 -7.05 -4.36 -6.02
C ASP A 28 -5.81 -3.57 -5.73
N ALA A 29 -5.47 -3.38 -4.50
CA ALA A 29 -4.28 -2.63 -4.14
C ALA A 29 -3.09 -3.56 -4.02
N ARG A 30 -1.92 -2.98 -3.89
CA ARG A 30 -0.68 -3.72 -3.81
C ARG A 30 0.01 -3.36 -2.51
N ALA A 31 0.57 -4.33 -1.85
CA ALA A 31 1.33 -4.07 -0.64
C ALA A 31 2.73 -3.59 -1.00
N THR A 32 3.42 -3.00 -0.03
CA THR A 32 4.74 -2.45 -0.27
C THR A 32 5.78 -3.55 -0.48
N ASP A 33 5.45 -4.81 -0.21
CA ASP A 33 6.35 -5.91 -0.49
C ASP A 33 6.00 -6.57 -1.83
N GLY A 34 5.04 -6.05 -2.56
CA GLY A 34 4.65 -6.61 -3.84
C GLY A 34 3.51 -7.61 -3.77
N CYS A 35 2.99 -7.89 -2.58
CA CYS A 35 1.90 -8.83 -2.45
C CYS A 35 0.63 -8.22 -2.99
N GLU A 36 -0.07 -8.93 -3.85
CA GLU A 36 -1.30 -8.41 -4.42
C GLU A 36 -2.16 -9.54 -4.89
N PRO A 37 -3.46 -9.34 -4.96
CA PRO A 37 -4.12 -8.08 -4.58
C PRO A 37 -4.45 -8.07 -3.08
N ILE A 38 -4.50 -6.89 -2.50
CA ILE A 38 -4.95 -6.74 -1.11
C ILE A 38 -5.88 -5.55 -1.08
N GLU A 39 -6.55 -5.36 0.02
CA GLU A 39 -7.44 -4.22 0.14
C GLU A 39 -6.62 -2.98 0.34
N ALA A 40 -7.10 -1.86 -0.17
CA ALA A 40 -6.36 -0.61 -0.09
C ALA A 40 -6.09 -0.19 1.34
N ASP A 41 -6.97 -0.57 2.27
CA ASP A 41 -6.75 -0.25 3.67
C ASP A 41 -6.29 -1.49 4.43
N GLY A 42 -5.67 -2.44 3.76
CA GLY A 42 -5.28 -3.68 4.38
C GLY A 42 -3.78 -3.85 4.48
N VAL A 43 -3.38 -4.94 5.12
CA VAL A 43 -1.98 -5.28 5.29
C VAL A 43 -1.84 -6.71 4.81
N CYS A 44 -0.78 -7.02 4.10
CA CYS A 44 -0.64 -8.37 3.59
C CYS A 44 -0.21 -9.31 4.71
N GLU A 45 -0.24 -10.59 4.43
CA GLU A 45 0.04 -11.56 5.47
C GLU A 45 1.49 -11.50 5.93
N HIS A 46 2.34 -10.80 5.21
CA HIS A 46 3.72 -10.65 5.61
C HIS A 46 3.93 -9.42 6.50
N GLY A 47 2.88 -8.71 6.81
CA GLY A 47 2.96 -7.56 7.68
C GLY A 47 3.28 -6.25 6.99
N TYR A 48 3.22 -6.22 5.67
CA TYR A 48 3.49 -4.99 4.92
C TYR A 48 2.17 -4.33 4.56
N PRO A 49 2.07 -3.02 4.72
CA PRO A 49 0.82 -2.33 4.43
C PRO A 49 0.66 -2.11 2.94
N SER A 50 -0.53 -1.77 2.52
CA SER A 50 -0.74 -1.36 1.15
C SER A 50 -0.02 -0.05 0.91
N TRP A 51 0.23 0.30 -0.34
CA TRP A 51 0.87 1.57 -0.66
C TRP A 51 0.03 2.76 -0.17
N PRO A 52 -1.32 2.75 -0.32
CA PRO A 52 -2.10 3.87 0.21
C PRO A 52 -1.95 4.05 1.73
N ILE A 53 -1.85 2.96 2.47
CA ILE A 53 -1.67 3.08 3.91
C ILE A 53 -0.25 3.59 4.21
N PHE A 54 0.74 3.05 3.53
CA PHE A 54 2.12 3.43 3.78
C PHE A 54 2.34 4.91 3.51
N LEU A 55 1.67 5.45 2.49
CA LEU A 55 1.82 6.83 2.13
C LEU A 55 0.81 7.74 2.81
N SER A 56 0.05 7.20 3.74
CA SER A 56 -0.95 7.95 4.49
C SER A 56 -2.00 8.59 3.58
N MET A 57 -2.40 7.91 2.54
CA MET A 57 -3.43 8.41 1.64
C MET A 57 -4.81 8.02 2.12
N ILE A 58 -4.90 7.18 3.13
CA ILE A 58 -6.17 6.77 3.69
C ILE A 58 -6.21 7.14 5.15
#